data_ddb7f899c56bafd275414335f598aa01
#
_entry.id   ddb7f899c56bafd275414335f598aa01
#
_cell.length_a   1.000
_cell.length_b   1.000
_cell.length_c   1.000
_cell.angle_alpha   90.00
_cell.angle_beta   90.00
_cell.angle_gamma   90.00
#
_symmetry.space_group_name_H-M   'P 1'
#
loop_
_entity.id
_entity.type
_entity.pdbx_description
1 polymer ?
#
loop_
_entity_poly.entity_id
_entity_poly.type
_entity_poly.pdbx_seq_one_letter_code
_entity_poly.pdbx_strand_id
1 'polypeptide(L)'
;AAAQAYIDALVHHDASNVPFAAGCTRIEVGLKTGFSGEHLRRSLNGGPQYRIIATTTVPEFSVDGEQVRAKFDLVTKPSLAGRRVGAHIDETFVIPAADGLIHHIRASIRPFLITS
;
A
#
# COMPACT_ATOMS: atom_id res chain seq x y z
N ALA A 1 -5.07 11.88 4.30
CA ALA A 1 -4.16 12.60 3.43
C ALA A 1 -3.04 11.70 2.89
N ALA A 2 -1.87 11.62 3.54
CA ALA A 2 -0.73 10.88 2.97
C ALA A 2 -1.00 9.38 2.83
N ALA A 3 -1.56 8.75 3.85
CA ALA A 3 -1.87 7.31 3.81
C ALA A 3 -2.94 7.00 2.76
N GLN A 4 -3.97 7.83 2.63
CA GLN A 4 -4.98 7.66 1.60
C GLN A 4 -4.37 7.80 0.20
N ALA A 5 -3.45 8.75 0.01
CA ALA A 5 -2.77 8.92 -1.27
C ALA A 5 -1.97 7.67 -1.66
N TYR A 6 -1.31 7.02 -0.69
CA TYR A 6 -0.61 5.76 -0.93
C TYR A 6 -1.58 4.66 -1.38
N ILE A 7 -2.70 4.50 -0.67
CA ILE A 7 -3.68 3.46 -0.99
C ILE A 7 -4.31 3.71 -2.36
N ASP A 8 -4.63 4.95 -2.68
CA ASP A 8 -5.14 5.32 -4.01
C ASP A 8 -4.13 4.96 -5.10
N ALA A 9 -2.83 5.15 -4.85
CA ALA A 9 -1.78 4.81 -5.80
C ALA A 9 -1.70 3.30 -6.08
N LEU A 10 -2.10 2.45 -5.13
CA LEU A 10 -2.16 1.01 -5.37
C LEU A 10 -3.13 0.66 -6.51
N VAL A 11 -4.24 1.37 -6.60
CA VAL A 11 -5.27 1.15 -7.60
C VAL A 11 -4.96 1.87 -8.91
N HIS A 12 -4.54 3.11 -8.83
CA HIS A 12 -4.31 3.95 -10.01
C HIS A 12 -2.94 3.72 -10.66
N HIS A 13 -2.02 3.06 -9.96
CA HIS A 13 -0.67 2.78 -10.45
C HIS A 13 0.09 4.06 -10.79
N ASP A 14 -0.19 5.12 -10.04
CA ASP A 14 0.44 6.42 -10.18
C ASP A 14 0.72 6.97 -8.78
N ALA A 15 1.98 6.97 -8.40
CA ALA A 15 2.44 7.41 -7.09
C ALA A 15 2.98 8.85 -7.11
N SER A 16 2.73 9.63 -8.16
CA SER A 16 3.27 10.98 -8.28
C SER A 16 2.83 11.92 -7.16
N ASN A 17 1.66 11.68 -6.57
CA ASN A 17 1.11 12.51 -5.49
C ASN A 17 1.33 11.92 -4.09
N VAL A 18 2.03 10.80 -3.96
CA VAL A 18 2.29 10.19 -2.66
C VAL A 18 3.48 10.90 -2.01
N PRO A 19 3.30 11.46 -0.80
CA PRO A 19 4.36 12.24 -0.16
C PRO A 19 5.35 11.33 0.58
N PHE A 20 6.25 10.69 -0.15
CA PHE A 20 7.32 9.90 0.45
C PHE A 20 8.48 10.78 0.92
N ALA A 21 9.00 10.51 2.12
CA ALA A 21 10.31 11.00 2.51
C ALA A 21 11.38 10.32 1.63
N ALA A 22 12.48 11.00 1.36
CA ALA A 22 13.55 10.47 0.50
C ALA A 22 14.08 9.13 0.99
N GLY A 23 14.20 8.95 2.30
CA GLY A 23 14.66 7.71 2.92
C GLY A 23 13.56 6.74 3.32
N CYS A 24 12.34 6.90 2.82
CA CYS A 24 11.22 6.05 3.20
C CYS A 24 11.50 4.58 2.91
N THR A 25 11.16 3.73 3.87
CA THR A 25 11.33 2.28 3.75
C THR A 25 9.99 1.56 3.91
N ARG A 26 9.92 0.33 3.42
CA ARG A 26 8.72 -0.48 3.51
C ARG A 26 9.08 -1.91 3.86
N ILE A 27 8.31 -2.50 4.78
CA ILE A 27 8.39 -3.92 5.15
C ILE A 27 7.01 -4.53 4.91
N GLU A 28 6.96 -5.59 4.11
CA GLU A 28 5.74 -6.33 3.82
C GLU A 28 5.93 -7.78 4.23
N VAL A 29 5.07 -8.29 5.11
CA VAL A 29 5.11 -9.68 5.62
C VAL A 29 6.51 -10.02 6.17
N GLY A 30 7.12 -9.07 6.89
CA GLY A 30 8.44 -9.24 7.50
C GLY A 30 9.63 -9.07 6.55
N LEU A 31 9.41 -8.82 5.26
CA LEU A 31 10.47 -8.62 4.27
C LEU A 31 10.59 -7.15 3.88
N LYS A 32 11.82 -6.68 3.77
CA LYS A 32 12.06 -5.32 3.30
C LYS A 32 11.83 -5.23 1.79
N THR A 33 10.81 -4.48 1.39
CA THR A 33 10.38 -4.35 0.00
C THR A 33 10.46 -2.92 -0.52
N GLY A 34 10.93 -1.98 0.29
CA GLY A 34 11.11 -0.59 -0.10
C GLY A 34 12.36 -0.03 0.52
N PHE A 35 13.20 0.63 -0.27
CA PHE A 35 14.55 1.06 0.12
C PHE A 35 14.73 2.58 0.10
N SER A 36 13.88 3.31 -0.60
CA SER A 36 13.88 4.77 -0.65
C SER A 36 12.53 5.25 -1.14
N GLY A 37 12.25 6.53 -0.97
CA GLY A 37 11.01 7.13 -1.49
C GLY A 37 10.88 6.98 -2.99
N GLU A 38 11.96 7.17 -3.73
CA GLU A 38 11.96 7.01 -5.17
C GLU A 38 11.76 5.55 -5.59
N HIS A 39 12.40 4.61 -4.89
CA HIS A 39 12.20 3.18 -5.14
C HIS A 39 10.73 2.78 -4.91
N LEU A 40 10.11 3.26 -3.82
CA LEU A 40 8.71 3.01 -3.54
C LEU A 40 7.80 3.58 -4.63
N ARG A 41 8.11 4.79 -5.09
CA ARG A 41 7.33 5.43 -6.15
C ARG A 41 7.37 4.62 -7.43
N ARG A 42 8.56 4.17 -7.84
CA ARG A 42 8.70 3.31 -9.04
C ARG A 42 7.98 1.99 -8.88
N SER A 43 8.02 1.38 -7.69
CA SER A 43 7.35 0.10 -7.46
C SER A 43 5.84 0.22 -7.60
N LEU A 44 5.23 1.28 -7.08
CA LEU A 44 3.79 1.51 -7.21
C LEU A 44 3.38 1.84 -8.64
N ASN A 45 4.22 2.57 -9.37
CA ASN A 45 3.92 2.95 -10.75
C ASN A 45 3.94 1.75 -11.70
N GLY A 46 4.82 0.77 -11.49
CA GLY A 46 5.00 -0.29 -12.47
C GLY A 46 5.52 -1.61 -11.95
N GLY A 47 5.68 -1.77 -10.62
CA GLY A 47 6.13 -3.03 -10.06
C GLY A 47 5.15 -4.18 -10.33
N PRO A 48 5.65 -5.38 -10.70
CA PRO A 48 4.76 -6.48 -11.08
C PRO A 48 3.74 -6.86 -10.03
N GLN A 49 4.11 -6.86 -8.73
CA GLN A 49 3.20 -7.21 -7.65
C GLN A 49 2.10 -6.17 -7.43
N TYR A 50 2.26 -4.95 -7.91
CA TYR A 50 1.26 -3.89 -7.76
C TYR A 50 0.39 -3.74 -8.99
N ARG A 51 0.88 -4.09 -10.18
CA ARG A 51 0.10 -3.97 -11.42
C ARG A 51 -1.12 -4.89 -11.45
N ILE A 52 -1.11 -5.96 -10.66
CA ILE A 52 -2.24 -6.89 -10.58
C ILE A 52 -3.39 -6.38 -9.71
N ILE A 53 -3.19 -5.31 -8.94
CA ILE A 53 -4.23 -4.78 -8.05
C ILE A 53 -5.28 -4.05 -8.89
N ALA A 54 -6.54 -4.45 -8.74
CA ALA A 54 -7.66 -3.86 -9.47
C ALA A 54 -8.41 -2.83 -8.63
N THR A 55 -8.69 -3.14 -7.36
CA THR A 55 -9.48 -2.25 -6.51
C THR A 55 -9.19 -2.50 -5.03
N THR A 56 -9.59 -1.56 -4.20
CA THR A 56 -9.55 -1.69 -2.73
C THR A 56 -10.90 -1.30 -2.15
N THR A 57 -11.19 -1.82 -0.97
CA THR A 57 -12.31 -1.32 -0.16
C THR A 57 -11.95 0.05 0.45
N VAL A 58 -12.95 0.73 1.00
CA VAL A 58 -12.72 1.99 1.73
C VAL A 58 -11.91 1.68 2.99
N PRO A 59 -10.73 2.30 3.17
CA PRO A 59 -9.89 2.00 4.33
C PRO A 59 -10.52 2.47 5.65
N GLU A 60 -10.28 1.71 6.72
CA GLU A 60 -10.55 2.13 8.08
C GLU A 60 -9.25 2.64 8.68
N PHE A 61 -9.22 3.92 9.05
CA PHE A 61 -8.04 4.56 9.62
C PHE A 61 -8.12 4.70 11.12
N SER A 62 -6.98 4.53 11.78
CA SER A 62 -6.78 4.93 13.17
C SER A 62 -5.44 5.62 13.29
N VAL A 63 -5.35 6.58 14.20
CA VAL A 63 -4.14 7.40 14.39
C VAL A 63 -3.68 7.27 15.83
N ASP A 64 -2.38 7.01 16.01
CA ASP A 64 -1.72 6.97 17.30
C ASP A 64 -0.39 7.71 17.19
N GLY A 65 -0.36 8.97 17.66
CA GLY A 65 0.80 9.83 17.50
C GLY A 65 1.15 10.03 16.04
N GLU A 66 2.37 9.65 15.65
CA GLU A 66 2.84 9.76 14.27
C GLU A 66 2.48 8.54 13.41
N GLN A 67 1.84 7.54 13.99
CA GLN A 67 1.46 6.33 13.28
C GLN A 67 0.02 6.42 12.79
N VAL A 68 -0.17 6.14 11.51
CA VAL A 68 -1.49 6.00 10.91
C VAL A 68 -1.64 4.56 10.49
N ARG A 69 -2.66 3.89 10.99
CA ARG A 69 -2.97 2.50 10.67
C ARG A 69 -4.18 2.45 9.75
N ALA A 70 -4.06 1.70 8.68
CA ALA A 70 -5.14 1.52 7.72
C ALA A 70 -5.45 0.03 7.57
N LYS A 71 -6.73 -0.33 7.63
CA LYS A 71 -7.22 -1.67 7.35
C LYS A 71 -8.13 -1.61 6.15
N PHE A 72 -7.85 -2.44 5.16
CA PHE A 72 -8.66 -2.52 3.95
C PHE A 72 -8.42 -3.86 3.26
N ASP A 73 -9.28 -4.16 2.30
CA ASP A 73 -9.10 -5.31 1.42
C ASP A 73 -8.71 -4.83 0.03
N LEU A 74 -7.86 -5.58 -0.63
CA LEU A 74 -7.59 -5.37 -2.04
C LEU A 74 -8.02 -6.60 -2.84
N VAL A 75 -8.35 -6.37 -4.10
CA VAL A 75 -8.76 -7.41 -5.04
C VAL A 75 -7.90 -7.27 -6.29
N THR A 76 -7.37 -8.39 -6.76
CA THR A 76 -6.55 -8.43 -7.96
C THR A 76 -7.41 -8.55 -9.22
N LYS A 77 -6.79 -8.30 -10.37
CA LYS A 77 -7.40 -8.54 -11.67
C LYS A 77 -7.67 -10.04 -11.86
N PRO A 78 -8.69 -10.44 -12.62
CA PRO A 78 -8.97 -11.85 -12.87
C PRO A 78 -7.77 -12.56 -13.48
N SER A 79 -7.49 -13.78 -13.00
CA SER A 79 -6.50 -14.65 -13.60
C SER A 79 -7.04 -15.32 -14.87
N LEU A 80 -6.18 -16.06 -15.56
CA LEU A 80 -6.57 -16.82 -16.75
C LEU A 80 -7.71 -17.82 -16.49
N ALA A 81 -7.80 -18.33 -15.25
CA ALA A 81 -8.85 -19.27 -14.87
C ALA A 81 -10.13 -18.58 -14.38
N GLY A 82 -10.24 -17.27 -14.53
CA GLY A 82 -11.37 -16.48 -14.04
C GLY A 82 -11.40 -16.32 -12.53
N ARG A 83 -10.39 -16.81 -11.82
CA ARG A 83 -10.30 -16.69 -10.37
C ARG A 83 -9.62 -15.39 -10.00
N ARG A 84 -10.08 -14.81 -8.89
CA ARG A 84 -9.47 -13.62 -8.31
C ARG A 84 -8.86 -13.97 -6.98
N VAL A 85 -7.78 -13.27 -6.66
CA VAL A 85 -7.17 -13.29 -5.35
C VAL A 85 -7.43 -11.94 -4.70
N GLY A 86 -7.81 -11.97 -3.45
CA GLY A 86 -7.87 -10.77 -2.62
C GLY A 86 -6.87 -10.88 -1.50
N ALA A 87 -6.74 -9.82 -0.72
CA ALA A 87 -5.92 -9.82 0.48
C ALA A 87 -6.49 -8.86 1.52
N HIS A 88 -6.50 -9.29 2.78
CA HIS A 88 -6.75 -8.42 3.91
C HIS A 88 -5.45 -7.71 4.25
N ILE A 89 -5.46 -6.39 4.19
CA ILE A 89 -4.29 -5.55 4.41
C ILE A 89 -4.44 -4.82 5.74
N ASP A 90 -3.39 -4.85 6.55
CA ASP A 90 -3.26 -4.07 7.76
C ASP A 90 -1.93 -3.34 7.66
N GLU A 91 -1.99 -2.05 7.39
CA GLU A 91 -0.82 -1.26 7.04
C GLU A 91 -0.63 -0.12 8.03
N THR A 92 0.60 0.06 8.49
CA THR A 92 0.97 1.17 9.38
C THR A 92 1.95 2.09 8.68
N PHE A 93 1.65 3.37 8.71
CA PHE A 93 2.46 4.44 8.13
C PHE A 93 3.02 5.30 9.25
N VAL A 94 4.30 5.63 9.18
CA VAL A 94 4.90 6.63 10.08
C VAL A 94 4.92 7.96 9.34
N ILE A 95 4.12 8.91 9.81
CA ILE A 95 3.93 10.21 9.18
C ILE A 95 4.09 11.30 10.24
N PRO A 96 5.35 11.80 10.46
CA PRO A 96 5.55 12.87 11.43
C PRO A 96 4.79 14.13 11.06
N ALA A 97 4.15 14.77 12.05
CA ALA A 97 3.44 16.02 11.83
C ALA A 97 4.35 17.16 11.34
N ALA A 98 5.64 17.07 11.67
CA ALA A 98 6.61 18.10 11.32
C ALA A 98 6.76 18.29 9.80
N ASP A 99 6.64 17.22 9.00
CA ASP A 99 6.80 17.31 7.54
C ASP A 99 5.63 16.70 6.75
N GLY A 100 4.77 15.90 7.39
CA GLY A 100 3.65 15.26 6.72
C GLY A 100 4.05 14.19 5.69
N LEU A 101 5.31 13.78 5.66
CA LEU A 101 5.81 12.79 4.70
C LEU A 101 5.77 11.39 5.31
N ILE A 102 5.63 10.38 4.45
CA ILE A 102 5.68 8.98 4.86
C ILE A 102 7.14 8.55 4.99
N HIS A 103 7.56 8.19 6.21
CA HIS A 103 8.93 7.78 6.49
C HIS A 103 9.12 6.28 6.56
N HIS A 104 8.07 5.54 6.91
CA HIS A 104 8.12 4.08 6.99
C HIS A 104 6.73 3.50 6.77
N ILE A 105 6.70 2.32 6.16
CA ILE A 105 5.47 1.56 5.91
C ILE A 105 5.72 0.13 6.35
N ARG A 106 4.76 -0.42 7.10
CA ARG A 106 4.77 -1.83 7.47
C ARG A 106 3.40 -2.43 7.16
N ALA A 107 3.38 -3.49 6.39
CA ALA A 107 2.14 -4.14 5.98
C ALA A 107 2.08 -5.59 6.40
N SER A 108 0.94 -6.00 6.91
CA SER A 108 0.53 -7.38 7.08
C SER A 108 -0.45 -7.71 5.96
N ILE A 109 -0.23 -8.84 5.30
CA ILE A 109 -0.99 -9.23 4.10
C ILE A 109 -1.49 -10.66 4.32
N ARG A 110 -2.82 -10.84 4.28
CA ARG A 110 -3.45 -12.16 4.39
C ARG A 110 -4.28 -12.42 3.14
N PRO A 111 -3.78 -13.25 2.21
CA PRO A 111 -4.50 -13.53 0.96
C PRO A 111 -5.74 -14.39 1.17
N PHE A 112 -6.72 -14.24 0.29
CA PHE A 112 -7.89 -15.10 0.21
C PHE A 112 -8.29 -15.30 -1.25
N LEU A 113 -9.01 -16.40 -1.52
CA LEU A 113 -9.52 -16.67 -2.86
C LEU A 113 -10.95 -16.18 -2.99
N ILE A 114 -11.25 -15.58 -4.14
CA ILE A 114 -12.59 -15.19 -4.51
C ILE A 114 -13.06 -16.18 -5.58
N THR A 115 -14.09 -16.93 -5.25
CA THR A 115 -14.76 -17.82 -6.19
C THR A 115 -16.04 -17.13 -6.65
N SER A 116 -16.12 -16.83 -7.91
CA SER A 116 -17.32 -16.25 -8.50
C SER A 116 -18.14 -17.32 -9.18
#